data_71c681eb3c13b8a7b7c130f7f4db6a83
#
_entry.id   71c681eb3c13b8a7b7c130f7f4db6a83
#
_cell.length_a   1.000
_cell.length_b   1.000
_cell.length_c   1.000
_cell.angle_alpha   90.00
_cell.angle_beta   90.00
_cell.angle_gamma   90.00
#
_symmetry.space_group_name_H-M   'P 1'
#
loop_
_entity.id
_entity.type
_entity.pdbx_description
1 polymer ?
#
loop_
_entity_poly.entity_id
_entity_poly.type
_entity_poly.pdbx_seq_one_letter_code
_entity_poly.pdbx_strand_id
1 'polypeptide(L)'
;ARMCFIGPCAAKKLEASRRTVRSDVDFVLTFEELAGIIEAKDIDVANLEVDPDEVDLVHASGAGRGFAQSGGVAKAVADKVKEWHPDMDVKIASAQGLAECKKLLMLAKAGKYNGYLLEGMACPGGCVGGGGQPIHDGEELAFARGRKLYALDAKADIRYSHENPDIREIYSDFFGKPMSHKAHMLLHTEHWKNN
;
A
#
# COMPACT_ATOMS: atom_id res chain seq x y z
N ALA A 1 -20.24 13.07 -1.09
CA ALA A 1 -18.79 13.15 -1.37
C ALA A 1 -18.43 12.18 -2.48
N ARG A 2 -17.35 12.45 -3.21
CA ARG A 2 -16.75 11.57 -4.22
C ARG A 2 -15.36 11.18 -3.75
N MET A 3 -15.03 9.90 -3.91
CA MET A 3 -13.73 9.37 -3.50
C MET A 3 -12.82 9.21 -4.72
N CYS A 4 -11.64 9.83 -4.68
CA CYS A 4 -10.61 9.69 -5.70
C CYS A 4 -9.38 9.00 -5.10
N PHE A 5 -9.00 7.87 -5.68
CA PHE A 5 -7.72 7.23 -5.36
C PHE A 5 -6.64 7.75 -6.31
N ILE A 6 -5.55 8.24 -5.77
CA ILE A 6 -4.37 8.69 -6.54
C ILE A 6 -3.20 7.78 -6.18
N GLY A 7 -2.58 7.16 -7.18
CA GLY A 7 -1.49 6.23 -6.90
C GLY A 7 -0.73 5.70 -8.12
N PRO A 8 0.30 4.89 -7.88
CA PRO A 8 1.23 4.43 -8.93
C PRO A 8 0.71 3.25 -9.76
N CYS A 9 -0.57 2.91 -9.68
CA CYS A 9 -1.06 1.62 -10.16
C CYS A 9 -2.22 1.74 -11.16
N ALA A 10 -1.96 1.48 -12.44
CA ALA A 10 -3.00 1.44 -13.47
C ALA A 10 -4.04 0.31 -13.25
N ALA A 11 -3.63 -0.81 -12.64
CA ALA A 11 -4.53 -1.93 -12.33
C ALA A 11 -5.61 -1.56 -11.30
N LYS A 12 -5.41 -0.53 -10.50
CA LYS A 12 -6.42 0.01 -9.56
C LYS A 12 -7.67 0.56 -10.27
N LYS A 13 -7.56 0.98 -11.52
CA LYS A 13 -8.71 1.38 -12.34
C LYS A 13 -9.67 0.19 -12.57
N LEU A 14 -9.11 -0.97 -12.90
CA LEU A 14 -9.91 -2.19 -13.08
C LEU A 14 -10.43 -2.71 -11.73
N GLU A 15 -9.62 -2.66 -10.69
CA GLU A 15 -10.02 -3.07 -9.34
C GLU A 15 -11.22 -2.25 -8.85
N ALA A 16 -11.17 -0.92 -8.97
CA ALA A 16 -12.27 -0.03 -8.59
C ALA A 16 -13.57 -0.30 -9.37
N SER A 17 -13.48 -0.77 -10.63
CA SER A 17 -14.65 -1.08 -11.46
C SER A 17 -15.28 -2.45 -11.15
N ARG A 18 -14.61 -3.34 -10.42
CA ARG A 18 -15.07 -4.69 -10.15
C ARG A 18 -16.05 -4.72 -8.98
N ARG A 19 -17.25 -5.20 -9.22
CA ARG A 19 -18.27 -5.42 -8.17
C ARG A 19 -17.82 -6.41 -7.09
N THR A 20 -16.95 -7.36 -7.44
CA THR A 20 -16.41 -8.39 -6.54
C THR A 20 -15.42 -7.83 -5.50
N VAL A 21 -14.85 -6.66 -5.73
CA VAL A 21 -13.88 -6.03 -4.82
C VAL A 21 -14.56 -5.04 -3.85
N ARG A 22 -15.83 -4.71 -4.08
CA ARG A 22 -16.59 -3.77 -3.24
C ARG A 22 -15.80 -2.48 -2.98
N SER A 23 -15.49 -1.79 -4.06
CA SER A 23 -14.77 -0.53 -3.97
C SER A 23 -15.73 0.64 -3.85
N ASP A 24 -15.50 1.52 -2.87
CA ASP A 24 -16.19 2.79 -2.71
C ASP A 24 -15.43 3.95 -3.41
N VAL A 25 -14.50 3.61 -4.30
CA VAL A 25 -13.71 4.57 -5.07
C VAL A 25 -14.43 4.93 -6.35
N ASP A 26 -14.76 6.22 -6.52
CA ASP A 26 -15.40 6.75 -7.72
C ASP A 26 -14.42 6.96 -8.87
N PHE A 27 -13.19 7.40 -8.57
CA PHE A 27 -12.17 7.72 -9.56
C PHE A 27 -10.81 7.16 -9.16
N VAL A 28 -10.05 6.75 -10.16
CA VAL A 28 -8.64 6.34 -9.98
C VAL A 28 -7.78 7.17 -10.92
N LEU A 29 -6.87 7.94 -10.36
CA LEU A 29 -5.81 8.65 -11.09
C LEU A 29 -4.46 8.01 -10.82
N THR A 30 -3.68 7.82 -11.86
CA THR A 30 -2.27 7.46 -11.72
C THR A 30 -1.44 8.70 -11.40
N PHE A 31 -0.21 8.52 -10.91
CA PHE A 31 0.70 9.65 -10.71
C PHE A 31 1.06 10.33 -12.03
N GLU A 32 1.16 9.60 -13.12
CA GLU A 32 1.32 10.15 -14.47
C GLU A 32 0.17 11.08 -14.86
N GLU A 33 -1.07 10.63 -14.64
CA GLU A 33 -2.26 11.45 -14.95
C GLU A 33 -2.36 12.67 -14.05
N LEU A 34 -2.00 12.53 -12.76
CA LEU A 34 -1.94 13.68 -11.84
C LEU A 34 -0.88 14.69 -12.30
N ALA A 35 0.30 14.22 -12.71
CA ALA A 35 1.34 15.10 -13.25
C ALA A 35 0.86 15.88 -14.47
N GLY A 36 0.14 15.23 -15.38
CA GLY A 36 -0.48 15.90 -16.52
C GLY A 36 -1.54 16.95 -16.13
N ILE A 37 -2.31 16.71 -15.08
CA ILE A 37 -3.28 17.70 -14.55
C ILE A 37 -2.55 18.91 -13.96
N ILE A 38 -1.49 18.68 -13.19
CA ILE A 38 -0.65 19.72 -12.59
C ILE A 38 -0.03 20.59 -13.69
N GLU A 39 0.55 19.98 -14.71
CA GLU A 39 1.12 20.66 -15.87
C GLU A 39 0.07 21.46 -16.63
N ALA A 40 -1.09 20.87 -16.93
CA ALA A 40 -2.19 21.54 -17.64
C ALA A 40 -2.79 22.74 -16.88
N LYS A 41 -2.57 22.78 -15.55
CA LYS A 41 -3.00 23.88 -14.68
C LYS A 41 -1.90 24.90 -14.41
N ASP A 42 -0.72 24.72 -15.00
CA ASP A 42 0.47 25.56 -14.79
C ASP A 42 0.83 25.73 -13.31
N ILE A 43 0.73 24.62 -12.55
CA ILE A 43 1.04 24.61 -11.11
C ILE A 43 2.52 24.27 -10.93
N ASP A 44 3.30 25.22 -10.41
CA ASP A 44 4.69 25.01 -10.02
C ASP A 44 4.78 24.36 -8.62
N VAL A 45 4.78 23.05 -8.60
CA VAL A 45 4.83 22.26 -7.34
C VAL A 45 6.10 22.51 -6.52
N ALA A 46 7.21 22.88 -7.19
CA ALA A 46 8.49 23.12 -6.52
C ALA A 46 8.51 24.42 -5.72
N ASN A 47 7.75 25.40 -6.16
CA ASN A 47 7.67 26.74 -5.56
C ASN A 47 6.29 27.02 -4.93
N LEU A 48 5.45 25.98 -4.77
CA LEU A 48 4.15 26.15 -4.14
C LEU A 48 4.31 26.58 -2.68
N GLU A 49 3.73 27.73 -2.34
CA GLU A 49 3.62 28.15 -0.94
C GLU A 49 2.58 27.26 -0.26
N VAL A 50 3.01 26.61 0.81
CA VAL A 50 2.16 25.73 1.62
C VAL A 50 1.74 26.50 2.86
N ASP A 51 0.44 26.76 3.01
CA ASP A 51 -0.10 27.29 4.25
C ASP A 51 -0.07 26.17 5.32
N PRO A 52 0.66 26.36 6.41
CA PRO A 52 0.73 25.35 7.48
C PRO A 52 -0.64 25.00 8.07
N ASP A 53 -1.58 25.95 8.07
CA ASP A 53 -2.93 25.74 8.61
C ASP A 53 -3.85 24.97 7.64
N GLU A 54 -3.48 24.91 6.35
CA GLU A 54 -4.20 24.14 5.33
C GLU A 54 -3.62 22.73 5.12
N VAL A 55 -2.45 22.44 5.70
CA VAL A 55 -1.85 21.10 5.64
C VAL A 55 -2.54 20.21 6.66
N ASP A 56 -3.48 19.41 6.19
CA ASP A 56 -3.92 18.25 6.94
C ASP A 56 -2.70 17.36 7.19
N LEU A 57 -2.23 17.37 8.42
CA LEU A 57 -1.10 16.56 8.85
C LEU A 57 -1.50 15.09 8.77
N VAL A 58 -1.32 14.52 7.60
CA VAL A 58 -1.49 13.07 7.42
C VAL A 58 -0.42 12.36 8.23
N HIS A 59 -0.79 11.80 9.34
CA HIS A 59 0.07 11.01 10.22
C HIS A 59 0.41 9.66 9.57
N ALA A 60 1.16 9.70 8.45
CA ALA A 60 1.56 8.47 7.79
C ALA A 60 2.64 7.75 8.61
N SER A 61 2.39 6.47 8.93
CA SER A 61 3.38 5.63 9.59
C SER A 61 4.57 5.29 8.69
N GLY A 62 5.74 5.11 9.28
CA GLY A 62 6.93 4.69 8.56
C GLY A 62 6.74 3.37 7.82
N ALA A 63 6.27 2.34 8.53
CA ALA A 63 6.00 1.04 7.92
C ALA A 63 4.97 1.12 6.77
N GLY A 64 3.96 2.01 6.88
CA GLY A 64 2.99 2.25 5.81
C GLY A 64 3.63 2.79 4.52
N ARG A 65 4.63 3.64 4.64
CA ARG A 65 5.41 4.10 3.47
C ARG A 65 6.17 2.96 2.80
N GLY A 66 6.67 2.01 3.60
CA GLY A 66 7.35 0.81 3.12
C GLY A 66 6.46 -0.13 2.29
N PHE A 67 5.13 -0.05 2.41
CA PHE A 67 4.18 -0.89 1.65
C PHE A 67 4.27 -0.71 0.13
N ALA A 68 4.78 0.41 -0.32
CA ALA A 68 5.02 0.64 -1.75
C ALA A 68 6.18 -0.17 -2.33
N GLN A 69 6.96 -0.84 -1.51
CA GLN A 69 8.06 -1.71 -1.91
C GLN A 69 7.74 -3.18 -1.71
N SER A 70 8.29 -4.02 -2.56
CA SER A 70 8.22 -5.47 -2.40
C SER A 70 8.89 -5.89 -1.09
N GLY A 71 8.22 -6.69 -0.30
CA GLY A 71 8.65 -7.11 1.04
C GLY A 71 8.16 -6.21 2.18
N GLY A 72 7.67 -5.01 1.88
CA GLY A 72 7.31 -4.02 2.91
C GLY A 72 6.10 -4.40 3.75
N VAL A 73 5.07 -4.95 3.13
CA VAL A 73 3.86 -5.42 3.85
C VAL A 73 4.19 -6.63 4.70
N ALA A 74 4.88 -7.62 4.13
CA ALA A 74 5.27 -8.82 4.86
C ALA A 74 6.18 -8.50 6.06
N LYS A 75 7.10 -7.55 5.87
CA LYS A 75 7.95 -7.06 6.97
C LYS A 75 7.12 -6.43 8.09
N ALA A 76 6.18 -5.54 7.78
CA ALA A 76 5.35 -4.89 8.79
C ALA A 76 4.50 -5.91 9.58
N VAL A 77 3.98 -6.94 8.90
CA VAL A 77 3.25 -8.05 9.55
C VAL A 77 4.19 -8.84 10.46
N ALA A 78 5.38 -9.19 9.99
CA ALA A 78 6.36 -9.94 10.78
C ALA A 78 6.82 -9.15 12.02
N ASP A 79 7.11 -7.85 11.85
CA ASP A 79 7.47 -6.96 12.96
C ASP A 79 6.35 -6.92 14.01
N LYS A 80 5.09 -6.86 13.59
CA LYS A 80 3.94 -6.85 14.51
C LYS A 80 3.72 -8.19 15.22
N VAL A 81 3.89 -9.28 14.51
CA VAL A 81 3.85 -10.63 15.12
C VAL A 81 4.96 -10.75 16.15
N LYS A 82 6.17 -10.29 15.85
CA LYS A 82 7.30 -10.32 16.78
C LYS A 82 7.06 -9.49 18.04
N GLU A 83 6.38 -8.34 17.92
CA GLU A 83 5.98 -7.51 19.07
C GLU A 83 5.01 -8.27 20.01
N TRP A 84 4.00 -8.93 19.43
CA TRP A 84 2.98 -9.65 20.22
C TRP A 84 3.44 -11.04 20.70
N HIS A 85 4.31 -11.67 19.94
CA HIS A 85 4.82 -13.02 20.18
C HIS A 85 6.33 -13.03 19.98
N PRO A 86 7.12 -12.57 20.98
CA PRO A 86 8.57 -12.42 20.86
C PRO A 86 9.33 -13.71 20.50
N ASP A 87 8.76 -14.85 20.85
CA ASP A 87 9.35 -16.17 20.58
C ASP A 87 8.99 -16.71 19.19
N MET A 88 8.07 -16.04 18.45
CA MET A 88 7.66 -16.46 17.13
C MET A 88 8.53 -15.83 16.07
N ASP A 89 9.13 -16.66 15.19
CA ASP A 89 9.84 -16.22 14.01
C ASP A 89 8.96 -16.42 12.77
N VAL A 90 8.63 -15.31 12.08
CA VAL A 90 7.78 -15.31 10.88
C VAL A 90 8.67 -15.57 9.67
N LYS A 91 8.53 -16.75 9.07
CA LYS A 91 9.18 -17.05 7.81
C LYS A 91 8.45 -16.35 6.66
N ILE A 92 9.18 -15.61 5.84
CA ILE A 92 8.63 -14.87 4.72
C ILE A 92 9.16 -15.45 3.41
N ALA A 93 8.29 -15.52 2.41
CA ALA A 93 8.68 -15.72 1.02
C ALA A 93 7.98 -14.67 0.16
N SER A 94 8.77 -13.94 -0.60
CA SER A 94 8.28 -12.82 -1.44
C SER A 94 8.58 -13.11 -2.91
N ALA A 95 7.70 -12.58 -3.77
CA ALA A 95 7.89 -12.59 -5.22
C ALA A 95 7.47 -11.25 -5.82
N GLN A 96 8.15 -10.83 -6.88
CA GLN A 96 7.84 -9.61 -7.61
C GLN A 96 7.83 -9.87 -9.12
N GLY A 97 6.82 -9.30 -9.78
CA GLY A 97 6.47 -9.65 -11.15
C GLY A 97 5.52 -10.85 -11.22
N LEU A 98 4.62 -10.84 -12.20
CA LEU A 98 3.54 -11.84 -12.32
C LEU A 98 4.06 -13.28 -12.48
N ALA A 99 5.16 -13.45 -13.21
CA ALA A 99 5.75 -14.77 -13.43
C ALA A 99 6.28 -15.39 -12.13
N GLU A 100 7.02 -14.63 -11.33
CA GLU A 100 7.55 -15.10 -10.06
C GLU A 100 6.44 -15.28 -9.01
N CYS A 101 5.42 -14.41 -8.99
CA CYS A 101 4.24 -14.61 -8.15
C CYS A 101 3.52 -15.92 -8.47
N LYS A 102 3.33 -16.23 -9.77
CA LYS A 102 2.74 -17.50 -10.20
C LYS A 102 3.58 -18.69 -9.72
N LYS A 103 4.90 -18.63 -9.87
CA LYS A 103 5.82 -19.68 -9.41
C LYS A 103 5.77 -19.86 -7.90
N LEU A 104 5.76 -18.76 -7.13
CA LEU A 104 5.62 -18.79 -5.68
C LEU A 104 4.33 -19.53 -5.26
N LEU A 105 3.20 -19.18 -5.88
CA LEU A 105 1.91 -19.81 -5.60
C LEU A 105 1.88 -21.30 -5.97
N MET A 106 2.50 -21.69 -7.09
CA MET A 106 2.61 -23.10 -7.48
C MET A 106 3.43 -23.91 -6.46
N LEU A 107 4.54 -23.36 -5.98
CA LEU A 107 5.38 -23.98 -4.97
C LEU A 107 4.67 -24.04 -3.61
N ALA A 108 3.93 -23.00 -3.24
CA ALA A 108 3.11 -23.00 -2.03
C ALA A 108 2.01 -24.08 -2.09
N LYS A 109 1.32 -24.20 -3.23
CA LYS A 109 0.34 -25.27 -3.46
C LYS A 109 0.96 -26.68 -3.35
N ALA A 110 2.22 -26.83 -3.74
CA ALA A 110 2.97 -28.06 -3.60
C ALA A 110 3.50 -28.31 -2.16
N GLY A 111 3.17 -27.43 -1.19
CA GLY A 111 3.54 -27.58 0.21
C GLY A 111 4.92 -27.05 0.60
N LYS A 112 5.68 -26.44 -0.34
CA LYS A 112 7.04 -25.95 -0.06
C LYS A 112 7.10 -24.84 0.99
N TYR A 113 6.05 -24.03 1.07
CA TYR A 113 5.99 -22.84 1.93
C TYR A 113 4.95 -22.97 3.06
N ASN A 114 4.74 -24.18 3.57
CA ASN A 114 3.86 -24.38 4.73
C ASN A 114 4.38 -23.60 5.94
N GLY A 115 3.51 -22.79 6.56
CA GLY A 115 3.87 -21.94 7.70
C GLY A 115 4.63 -20.65 7.33
N TYR A 116 4.69 -20.29 6.04
CA TYR A 116 5.27 -19.05 5.59
C TYR A 116 4.19 -17.97 5.38
N LEU A 117 4.54 -16.74 5.66
CA LEU A 117 3.84 -15.56 5.13
C LEU A 117 4.29 -15.33 3.70
N LEU A 118 3.33 -15.31 2.76
CA LEU A 118 3.64 -15.11 1.35
C LEU A 118 3.25 -13.69 0.92
N GLU A 119 4.16 -12.98 0.27
CA GLU A 119 3.90 -11.70 -0.35
C GLU A 119 4.15 -11.77 -1.85
N GLY A 120 3.22 -11.24 -2.64
CA GLY A 120 3.36 -11.11 -4.10
C GLY A 120 3.07 -9.70 -4.56
N MET A 121 4.01 -9.08 -5.27
CA MET A 121 3.85 -7.79 -5.93
C MET A 121 3.87 -7.98 -7.44
N ALA A 122 2.84 -7.47 -8.13
CA ALA A 122 2.74 -7.62 -9.59
C ALA A 122 3.81 -6.85 -10.35
N CYS A 123 4.28 -5.74 -9.81
CA CYS A 123 5.32 -4.90 -10.43
C CYS A 123 6.69 -5.21 -9.82
N PRO A 124 7.77 -5.26 -10.63
CA PRO A 124 9.14 -5.34 -10.12
C PRO A 124 9.46 -4.16 -9.20
N GLY A 125 10.06 -4.41 -8.06
CA GLY A 125 10.31 -3.42 -7.02
C GLY A 125 9.12 -3.09 -6.13
N GLY A 126 7.91 -3.54 -6.48
CA GLY A 126 6.66 -3.17 -5.84
C GLY A 126 5.95 -2.00 -6.53
N CYS A 127 5.09 -1.28 -5.80
CA CYS A 127 4.32 -0.15 -6.34
C CYS A 127 5.21 1.02 -6.81
N VAL A 128 6.42 1.15 -6.29
CA VAL A 128 7.40 2.14 -6.77
C VAL A 128 7.81 1.92 -8.23
N GLY A 129 7.67 0.70 -8.76
CA GLY A 129 7.83 0.34 -10.17
C GLY A 129 6.50 0.18 -10.90
N GLY A 130 5.41 0.71 -10.36
CA GLY A 130 4.06 0.55 -10.91
C GLY A 130 3.87 1.26 -12.25
N GLY A 131 3.00 0.69 -13.10
CA GLY A 131 2.71 1.22 -14.44
C GLY A 131 1.91 2.53 -14.48
N GLY A 132 1.67 3.16 -13.34
CA GLY A 132 1.10 4.50 -13.22
C GLY A 132 2.09 5.54 -12.67
N GLN A 133 3.36 5.16 -12.57
CA GLN A 133 4.44 6.10 -12.26
C GLN A 133 4.80 6.94 -13.48
N PRO A 134 5.26 8.20 -13.30
CA PRO A 134 5.78 9.01 -14.39
C PRO A 134 6.90 8.29 -15.15
N ILE A 135 6.80 8.31 -16.47
CA ILE A 135 7.76 7.69 -17.37
C ILE A 135 8.94 8.65 -17.57
N HIS A 136 10.15 8.11 -17.48
CA HIS A 136 11.38 8.83 -17.79
C HIS A 136 12.16 8.06 -18.86
N ASP A 137 12.79 8.78 -19.76
CA ASP A 137 13.45 8.24 -20.95
C ASP A 137 14.51 7.17 -20.62
N GLY A 138 14.09 5.90 -20.65
CA GLY A 138 14.96 4.76 -20.48
C GLY A 138 15.52 4.50 -19.07
N GLU A 139 15.16 5.30 -18.08
CA GLU A 139 15.64 5.14 -16.71
C GLU A 139 14.67 4.34 -15.84
N GLU A 140 15.20 3.31 -15.19
CA GLU A 140 14.47 2.56 -14.18
C GLU A 140 14.58 3.24 -12.81
N LEU A 141 13.53 3.94 -12.39
CA LEU A 141 13.52 4.76 -11.18
C LEU A 141 12.93 4.04 -9.94
N ALA A 142 12.43 2.81 -10.05
CA ALA A 142 11.82 2.10 -8.94
C ALA A 142 12.75 2.02 -7.72
N PHE A 143 14.03 1.72 -7.95
CA PHE A 143 15.02 1.64 -6.88
C PHE A 143 15.32 3.01 -6.23
N ALA A 144 15.39 4.08 -7.00
CA ALA A 144 15.61 5.43 -6.48
C ALA A 144 14.41 5.90 -5.65
N ARG A 145 13.18 5.66 -6.14
CA ARG A 145 11.92 5.94 -5.41
C ARG A 145 11.86 5.16 -4.11
N GLY A 146 12.22 3.86 -4.15
CA GLY A 146 12.27 3.01 -2.97
C GLY A 146 13.21 3.54 -1.90
N ARG A 147 14.44 3.92 -2.25
CA ARG A 147 15.39 4.52 -1.30
C ARG A 147 14.85 5.80 -0.65
N LYS A 148 14.14 6.64 -1.42
CA LYS A 148 13.53 7.86 -0.88
C LYS A 148 12.43 7.53 0.13
N LEU A 149 11.61 6.53 -0.13
CA LEU A 149 10.58 6.07 0.82
C LEU A 149 11.19 5.52 2.11
N TYR A 150 12.26 4.74 2.04
CA TYR A 150 12.98 4.28 3.24
C TYR A 150 13.59 5.42 4.03
N ALA A 151 14.11 6.46 3.36
CA ALA A 151 14.61 7.64 4.04
C ALA A 151 13.51 8.43 4.76
N LEU A 152 12.30 8.47 4.19
CA LEU A 152 11.12 9.05 4.83
C LEU A 152 10.60 8.17 5.97
N ASP A 153 10.63 6.84 5.78
CA ASP A 153 10.30 5.87 6.81
C ASP A 153 11.18 6.05 8.05
N ALA A 154 12.49 6.14 7.85
CA ALA A 154 13.45 6.32 8.94
C ALA A 154 13.25 7.61 9.74
N LYS A 155 12.60 8.63 9.16
CA LYS A 155 12.30 9.91 9.79
C LYS A 155 10.88 10.01 10.36
N ALA A 156 10.06 8.98 10.21
CA ALA A 156 8.68 9.01 10.66
C ALA A 156 8.61 8.84 12.18
N ASP A 157 7.90 9.73 12.86
CA ASP A 157 7.66 9.68 14.30
C ASP A 157 6.75 8.49 14.66
N ILE A 158 5.77 8.18 13.81
CA ILE A 158 4.88 7.04 13.96
C ILE A 158 5.47 5.86 13.19
N ARG A 159 5.80 4.78 13.90
CA ARG A 159 6.40 3.59 13.29
C ARG A 159 5.36 2.71 12.61
N TYR A 160 4.28 2.40 13.31
CA TYR A 160 3.25 1.47 12.85
C TYR A 160 1.87 2.13 12.77
N SER A 161 1.01 1.65 11.88
CA SER A 161 -0.33 2.22 11.67
C SER A 161 -1.22 2.18 12.92
N HIS A 162 -1.06 1.20 13.80
CA HIS A 162 -1.82 1.13 15.05
C HIS A 162 -1.36 2.15 16.13
N GLU A 163 -0.24 2.82 15.92
CA GLU A 163 0.25 3.92 16.75
C GLU A 163 -0.34 5.26 16.30
N ASN A 164 -0.87 5.32 15.08
CA ASN A 164 -1.49 6.50 14.50
C ASN A 164 -2.72 6.91 15.33
N PRO A 165 -2.78 8.16 15.83
CA PRO A 165 -3.91 8.63 16.64
C PRO A 165 -5.24 8.56 15.90
N ASP A 166 -5.26 8.91 14.60
CA ASP A 166 -6.47 8.89 13.77
C ASP A 166 -7.04 7.47 13.63
N ILE A 167 -6.16 6.49 13.48
CA ILE A 167 -6.57 5.06 13.43
C ILE A 167 -7.13 4.61 14.78
N ARG A 168 -6.53 5.04 15.89
CA ARG A 168 -7.04 4.73 17.23
C ARG A 168 -8.40 5.34 17.47
N GLU A 169 -8.60 6.60 17.07
CA GLU A 169 -9.87 7.31 17.17
C GLU A 169 -10.96 6.60 16.35
N ILE A 170 -10.70 6.27 15.08
CA ILE A 170 -11.66 5.54 14.24
C ILE A 170 -12.04 4.19 14.86
N TYR A 171 -11.08 3.48 15.46
CA TYR A 171 -11.39 2.22 16.13
C TYR A 171 -12.20 2.43 17.40
N SER A 172 -11.87 3.44 18.24
CA SER A 172 -12.64 3.72 19.45
C SER A 172 -14.08 4.14 19.15
N ASP A 173 -14.25 5.02 18.19
CA ASP A 173 -15.51 5.71 17.95
C ASP A 173 -16.42 4.98 16.96
N PHE A 174 -15.83 4.26 16.02
CA PHE A 174 -16.60 3.66 14.92
C PHE A 174 -16.50 2.14 14.86
N PHE A 175 -15.30 1.56 14.81
CA PHE A 175 -15.13 0.11 14.65
C PHE A 175 -15.22 -0.68 15.96
N GLY A 176 -14.95 -0.06 17.10
CA GLY A 176 -14.88 -0.65 18.43
C GLY A 176 -13.48 -1.23 18.67
N LYS A 177 -13.16 -2.36 18.11
CA LYS A 177 -11.84 -3.02 18.24
C LYS A 177 -11.45 -3.73 16.96
N PRO A 178 -10.16 -4.02 16.76
CA PRO A 178 -9.72 -4.91 15.68
C PRO A 178 -10.48 -6.24 15.72
N MET A 179 -10.83 -6.79 14.57
CA MET A 179 -11.62 -8.02 14.42
C MET A 179 -13.05 -7.97 15.01
N SER A 180 -13.57 -6.79 15.35
CA SER A 180 -14.99 -6.64 15.65
C SER A 180 -15.84 -7.02 14.44
N HIS A 181 -17.11 -7.40 14.67
CA HIS A 181 -18.03 -7.71 13.57
C HIS A 181 -18.13 -6.55 12.56
N LYS A 182 -18.21 -5.30 13.06
CA LYS A 182 -18.29 -4.11 12.21
C LYS A 182 -17.00 -3.89 11.39
N ALA A 183 -15.84 -4.03 12.02
CA ALA A 183 -14.56 -3.94 11.32
C ALA A 183 -14.43 -5.03 10.25
N HIS A 184 -14.80 -6.27 10.58
CA HIS A 184 -14.79 -7.38 9.63
C HIS A 184 -15.72 -7.12 8.43
N MET A 185 -16.96 -6.69 8.68
CA MET A 185 -17.93 -6.42 7.61
C MET A 185 -17.52 -5.29 6.67
N LEU A 186 -16.81 -4.28 7.17
CA LEU A 186 -16.48 -3.09 6.39
C LEU A 186 -15.08 -3.14 5.78
N LEU A 187 -14.12 -3.79 6.44
CA LEU A 187 -12.72 -3.80 6.01
C LEU A 187 -12.29 -5.10 5.34
N HIS A 188 -13.09 -6.17 5.43
CA HIS A 188 -12.74 -7.46 4.85
C HIS A 188 -13.53 -7.75 3.58
N THR A 189 -12.84 -8.19 2.53
CA THR A 189 -13.44 -8.62 1.27
C THR A 189 -13.17 -10.10 1.03
N GLU A 190 -14.24 -10.89 0.88
CA GLU A 190 -14.15 -12.31 0.59
C GLU A 190 -14.25 -12.55 -0.94
N HIS A 191 -13.12 -12.68 -1.61
CA HIS A 191 -13.06 -12.84 -3.08
C HIS A 191 -13.68 -14.14 -3.62
N TRP A 192 -13.87 -15.13 -2.80
CA TRP A 192 -14.31 -16.50 -3.16
C TRP A 192 -15.82 -16.74 -3.03
N LYS A 193 -16.55 -15.85 -2.39
CA LYS A 193 -18.01 -15.95 -2.23
C LYS A 193 -18.81 -15.34 -3.40
N ASN A 194 -18.15 -14.76 -4.38
CA ASN A 194 -18.79 -14.00 -5.46
C ASN A 194 -18.64 -14.67 -6.85
N ASN A 195 -18.51 -16.00 -6.90
CA ASN A 195 -18.57 -16.79 -8.15
C ASN A 195 -19.94 -17.39 -8.34
#